data_f6c5ed2e859769f44fcebe9a3856b679
#
_entry.id   f6c5ed2e859769f44fcebe9a3856b679
#
_cell.length_a   1.000
_cell.length_b   1.000
_cell.length_c   1.000
_cell.angle_alpha   90.00
_cell.angle_beta   90.00
_cell.angle_gamma   90.00
#
_symmetry.space_group_name_H-M   'P 1'
#
loop_
_entity.id
_entity.type
_entity.pdbx_description
1 polymer ?
#
loop_
_entity_poly.entity_id
_entity_poly.type
_entity_poly.pdbx_seq_one_letter_code
_entity_poly.pdbx_strand_id
1 'polypeptide(L)'
;MVKNFKIFLFAAIPSIVMTVTMLLLYPLFLYPEFTKEIILEAQKNSQRVAAYFIKEYYPAISSIDKLVPNDLEVSIKRDIDIFNLWKVRFFNPDGEILYSSEKAEIGNINKKTYFVELVAKGHILANMVRKEGDTEEGTPTPYDVVETYIPIMLENTFKGAFEVYVNVSEQMQRLNALFWRPYIIFSLVICILLILIVVFSLRMDKAAKERENIILELQDALAEVITLRGIIPICASCKKVRDDKGYWSQIESYIRDHSEADFSHGISPECAKKLYPDLET
;
A
#
# COMPACT_ATOMS: atom_id res chain seq x y z
N MET A 1 -7.24 0.24 32.14
CA MET A 1 -7.86 -0.09 30.83
C MET A 1 -7.36 0.83 29.71
N VAL A 2 -7.35 2.14 29.87
CA VAL A 2 -6.80 3.14 28.91
C VAL A 2 -5.34 2.86 28.53
N LYS A 3 -4.53 2.34 29.44
CA LYS A 3 -3.13 1.98 29.20
C LYS A 3 -2.97 0.83 28.18
N ASN A 4 -3.84 -0.17 28.24
CA ASN A 4 -3.81 -1.32 27.31
C ASN A 4 -4.29 -0.93 25.91
N PHE A 5 -5.24 0.00 25.80
CA PHE A 5 -5.70 0.54 24.53
C PHE A 5 -4.60 1.34 23.80
N LYS A 6 -3.89 2.21 24.55
CA LYS A 6 -2.72 2.93 24.00
C LYS A 6 -1.63 1.98 23.53
N ILE A 7 -1.38 0.89 24.27
CA ILE A 7 -0.41 -0.16 23.89
C ILE A 7 -0.86 -0.86 22.61
N PHE A 8 -2.16 -1.20 22.48
CA PHE A 8 -2.72 -1.82 21.29
C PHE A 8 -2.59 -0.88 20.06
N LEU A 9 -2.94 0.39 20.21
CA LEU A 9 -2.80 1.39 19.15
C LEU A 9 -1.33 1.58 18.75
N PHE A 10 -0.43 1.58 19.72
CA PHE A 10 1.02 1.71 19.49
C PHE A 10 1.60 0.51 18.75
N ALA A 11 1.07 -0.69 18.98
CA ALA A 11 1.45 -1.90 18.23
C ALA A 11 0.79 -1.98 16.84
N ALA A 12 -0.43 -1.46 16.68
CA ALA A 12 -1.16 -1.49 15.42
C ALA A 12 -0.60 -0.47 14.39
N ILE A 13 -0.14 0.70 14.83
CA ILE A 13 0.41 1.73 13.94
C ILE A 13 1.59 1.23 13.10
N PRO A 14 2.63 0.57 13.64
CA PRO A 14 3.72 0.04 12.83
C PRO A 14 3.27 -0.99 11.80
N SER A 15 2.32 -1.86 12.16
CA SER A 15 1.76 -2.86 11.25
C SER A 15 0.99 -2.20 10.10
N ILE A 16 0.20 -1.18 10.39
CA ILE A 16 -0.53 -0.39 9.38
C ILE A 16 0.46 0.32 8.46
N VAL A 17 1.45 1.00 9.01
CA VAL A 17 2.49 1.70 8.24
C VAL A 17 3.23 0.72 7.34
N MET A 18 3.66 -0.42 7.87
CA MET A 18 4.35 -1.46 7.11
C MET A 18 3.48 -1.98 5.95
N THR A 19 2.20 -2.26 6.20
CA THR A 19 1.26 -2.74 5.19
C THR A 19 1.03 -1.71 4.09
N VAL A 20 0.81 -0.44 4.45
CA VAL A 20 0.64 0.66 3.48
C VAL A 20 1.92 0.87 2.68
N THR A 21 3.07 0.84 3.33
CA THR A 21 4.38 0.97 2.66
C THR A 21 4.61 -0.17 1.66
N MET A 22 4.34 -1.42 2.06
CA MET A 22 4.42 -2.57 1.16
C MET A 22 3.49 -2.42 -0.04
N LEU A 23 2.25 -1.96 0.18
CA LEU A 23 1.27 -1.73 -0.88
C LEU A 23 1.75 -0.70 -1.89
N LEU A 24 2.38 0.38 -1.44
CA LEU A 24 2.91 1.43 -2.31
C LEU A 24 4.19 1.00 -3.04
N LEU A 25 5.07 0.24 -2.39
CA LEU A 25 6.36 -0.17 -2.96
C LEU A 25 6.23 -1.35 -3.93
N TYR A 26 5.23 -2.22 -3.74
CA TYR A 26 5.01 -3.39 -4.59
C TYR A 26 4.97 -3.06 -6.09
N PRO A 27 4.13 -2.11 -6.59
CA PRO A 27 4.11 -1.77 -8.01
C PRO A 27 5.38 -1.07 -8.49
N LEU A 28 6.07 -0.32 -7.62
CA LEU A 28 7.28 0.41 -7.99
C LEU A 28 8.48 -0.50 -8.23
N PHE A 29 8.59 -1.60 -7.52
CA PHE A 29 9.75 -2.51 -7.61
C PHE A 29 9.47 -3.74 -8.47
N LEU A 30 8.34 -4.41 -8.30
CA LEU A 30 8.08 -5.68 -8.97
C LEU A 30 7.62 -5.51 -10.42
N TYR A 31 6.75 -4.54 -10.71
CA TYR A 31 6.26 -4.34 -12.07
C TYR A 31 7.38 -4.02 -13.08
N PRO A 32 8.36 -3.14 -12.78
CA PRO A 32 9.49 -2.89 -13.67
C PRO A 32 10.38 -4.12 -13.88
N GLU A 33 10.59 -4.95 -12.86
CA GLU A 33 11.39 -6.18 -13.01
C GLU A 33 10.74 -7.17 -13.98
N PHE A 34 9.43 -7.41 -13.86
CA PHE A 34 8.70 -8.24 -14.82
C PHE A 34 8.71 -7.66 -16.23
N THR A 35 8.64 -6.34 -16.36
CA THR A 35 8.73 -5.68 -17.67
C THR A 35 10.12 -5.88 -18.28
N LYS A 36 11.20 -5.79 -17.50
CA LYS A 36 12.57 -6.07 -17.95
C LYS A 36 12.73 -7.51 -18.46
N GLU A 37 12.14 -8.49 -17.80
CA GLU A 37 12.15 -9.88 -18.25
C GLU A 37 11.48 -10.04 -19.62
N ILE A 38 10.36 -9.37 -19.86
CA ILE A 38 9.69 -9.38 -21.18
C ILE A 38 10.61 -8.76 -22.24
N ILE A 39 11.26 -7.64 -21.95
CA ILE A 39 12.20 -6.98 -22.86
C ILE A 39 13.38 -7.91 -23.18
N LEU A 40 13.96 -8.55 -22.16
CA LEU A 40 15.10 -9.44 -22.31
C LEU A 40 14.75 -10.68 -23.13
N GLU A 41 13.57 -11.26 -22.91
CA GLU A 41 13.07 -12.39 -23.69
C GLU A 41 12.82 -11.98 -25.16
N ALA A 42 12.17 -10.82 -25.38
CA ALA A 42 11.96 -10.27 -26.71
C ALA A 42 13.29 -9.97 -27.41
N GLN A 43 14.29 -9.41 -26.73
CA GLN A 43 15.63 -9.18 -27.26
C GLN A 43 16.32 -10.48 -27.69
N LYS A 44 16.25 -11.54 -26.84
CA LYS A 44 16.81 -12.86 -27.21
C LYS A 44 16.11 -13.46 -28.43
N ASN A 45 14.79 -13.31 -28.50
CA ASN A 45 14.03 -13.75 -29.67
C ASN A 45 14.40 -12.92 -30.91
N SER A 46 14.52 -11.61 -30.79
CA SER A 46 14.98 -10.72 -31.87
C SER A 46 16.34 -11.13 -32.43
N GLN A 47 17.29 -11.54 -31.58
CA GLN A 47 18.60 -12.03 -32.02
C GLN A 47 18.51 -13.33 -32.85
N ARG A 48 17.64 -14.25 -32.46
CA ARG A 48 17.42 -15.50 -33.22
C ARG A 48 16.78 -15.21 -34.57
N VAL A 49 15.76 -14.36 -34.58
CA VAL A 49 15.09 -13.93 -35.80
C VAL A 49 16.07 -13.20 -36.71
N ALA A 50 16.87 -12.28 -36.16
CA ALA A 50 17.88 -11.55 -36.89
C ALA A 50 18.90 -12.47 -37.56
N ALA A 51 19.39 -13.50 -36.85
CA ALA A 51 20.32 -14.46 -37.40
C ALA A 51 19.74 -15.18 -38.63
N TYR A 52 18.43 -15.52 -38.61
CA TYR A 52 17.73 -16.09 -39.77
C TYR A 52 17.59 -15.06 -40.89
N PHE A 53 17.04 -13.87 -40.61
CA PHE A 53 16.79 -12.83 -41.62
C PHE A 53 18.09 -12.31 -42.25
N ILE A 54 19.15 -12.14 -41.47
CA ILE A 54 20.46 -11.71 -41.99
C ILE A 54 21.04 -12.77 -42.92
N LYS A 55 20.97 -14.04 -42.55
CA LYS A 55 21.49 -15.14 -43.37
C LYS A 55 20.71 -15.29 -44.67
N GLU A 56 19.39 -15.25 -44.61
CA GLU A 56 18.51 -15.54 -45.73
C GLU A 56 18.36 -14.35 -46.70
N TYR A 57 18.20 -13.15 -46.16
CA TYR A 57 17.77 -12.00 -46.96
C TYR A 57 18.83 -10.95 -47.17
N TYR A 58 19.77 -10.75 -46.22
CA TYR A 58 20.73 -9.66 -46.27
C TYR A 58 21.65 -9.73 -47.53
N PRO A 59 22.17 -10.88 -47.99
CA PRO A 59 22.98 -10.96 -49.22
C PRO A 59 22.24 -10.46 -50.45
N ALA A 60 20.95 -10.77 -50.55
CA ALA A 60 20.13 -10.28 -51.65
C ALA A 60 19.85 -8.79 -51.54
N ILE A 61 19.43 -8.31 -50.35
CA ILE A 61 19.08 -6.91 -50.08
C ILE A 61 20.31 -6.00 -50.26
N SER A 62 21.50 -6.39 -49.80
CA SER A 62 22.72 -5.61 -49.88
C SER A 62 23.29 -5.48 -51.29
N SER A 63 22.84 -6.34 -52.23
CA SER A 63 23.27 -6.34 -53.63
C SER A 63 22.31 -5.64 -54.58
N ILE A 64 21.18 -5.11 -54.09
CA ILE A 64 20.13 -4.50 -54.92
C ILE A 64 20.32 -2.98 -54.99
N ASP A 65 20.45 -2.46 -56.22
CA ASP A 65 20.62 -1.02 -56.46
C ASP A 65 19.33 -0.19 -56.35
N LYS A 66 18.14 -0.73 -56.52
CA LYS A 66 16.89 0.09 -56.52
C LYS A 66 15.59 -0.53 -56.08
N LEU A 67 15.31 -1.81 -56.25
CA LEU A 67 14.00 -2.40 -55.87
C LEU A 67 14.15 -3.87 -55.49
N VAL A 68 13.61 -4.23 -54.34
CA VAL A 68 13.52 -5.62 -53.87
C VAL A 68 12.58 -6.41 -54.81
N PRO A 69 12.98 -7.58 -55.35
CA PRO A 69 12.11 -8.42 -56.18
C PRO A 69 10.85 -8.83 -55.42
N ASN A 70 9.72 -8.89 -56.11
CA ASN A 70 8.42 -9.25 -55.55
C ASN A 70 8.44 -10.58 -54.77
N ASP A 71 9.16 -11.59 -55.28
CA ASP A 71 9.26 -12.91 -54.64
C ASP A 71 9.96 -12.83 -53.28
N LEU A 72 10.98 -11.97 -53.16
CA LEU A 72 11.69 -11.74 -51.93
C LEU A 72 10.81 -10.96 -50.93
N GLU A 73 10.09 -9.97 -51.40
CA GLU A 73 9.15 -9.23 -50.57
C GLU A 73 8.04 -10.11 -49.99
N VAL A 74 7.45 -11.00 -50.79
CA VAL A 74 6.44 -11.98 -50.35
C VAL A 74 7.00 -12.92 -49.29
N SER A 75 8.24 -13.38 -49.47
CA SER A 75 8.91 -14.28 -48.52
C SER A 75 9.18 -13.59 -47.18
N ILE A 76 9.71 -12.36 -47.20
CA ILE A 76 9.95 -11.56 -45.99
C ILE A 76 8.64 -11.30 -45.26
N LYS A 77 7.58 -10.93 -46.00
CA LYS A 77 6.27 -10.64 -45.39
C LYS A 77 5.67 -11.86 -44.69
N ARG A 78 5.74 -13.04 -45.34
CA ARG A 78 5.32 -14.29 -44.71
C ARG A 78 6.09 -14.58 -43.42
N ASP A 79 7.40 -14.36 -43.40
CA ASP A 79 8.23 -14.64 -42.25
C ASP A 79 8.01 -13.61 -41.13
N ILE A 80 7.69 -12.33 -41.44
CA ILE A 80 7.22 -11.34 -40.49
C ILE A 80 5.98 -11.84 -39.74
N ASP A 81 5.00 -12.40 -40.46
CA ASP A 81 3.78 -12.95 -39.87
C ASP A 81 4.06 -14.20 -39.03
N ILE A 82 4.91 -15.12 -39.50
CA ILE A 82 5.29 -16.35 -38.77
C ILE A 82 5.97 -16.03 -37.44
N PHE A 83 6.86 -15.04 -37.42
CA PHE A 83 7.60 -14.65 -36.21
C PHE A 83 6.86 -13.61 -35.34
N ASN A 84 5.61 -13.25 -35.69
CA ASN A 84 4.80 -12.23 -35.00
C ASN A 84 5.54 -10.90 -34.84
N LEU A 85 6.18 -10.46 -35.93
CA LEU A 85 6.85 -9.17 -35.98
C LEU A 85 5.88 -8.10 -36.43
N TRP A 86 6.03 -6.88 -35.92
CA TRP A 86 5.27 -5.75 -36.45
C TRP A 86 5.96 -5.13 -37.65
N LYS A 87 7.30 -4.94 -37.55
CA LYS A 87 8.08 -4.27 -38.59
C LYS A 87 9.53 -4.79 -38.60
N VAL A 88 10.16 -4.77 -39.77
CA VAL A 88 11.59 -5.03 -39.93
C VAL A 88 12.22 -4.02 -40.87
N ARG A 89 13.50 -3.71 -40.63
CA ARG A 89 14.33 -2.86 -41.47
C ARG A 89 15.74 -3.40 -41.58
N PHE A 90 16.34 -3.21 -42.78
CA PHE A 90 17.78 -3.40 -43.02
C PHE A 90 18.43 -2.06 -43.31
N PHE A 91 19.52 -1.77 -42.64
CA PHE A 91 20.32 -0.58 -42.83
C PHE A 91 21.67 -0.94 -43.46
N ASN A 92 22.15 -0.05 -44.31
CA ASN A 92 23.55 -0.08 -44.75
C ASN A 92 24.50 0.53 -43.67
N PRO A 93 25.85 0.49 -43.89
CA PRO A 93 26.79 1.05 -42.92
C PRO A 93 26.61 2.55 -42.66
N ASP A 94 26.06 3.28 -43.61
CA ASP A 94 25.83 4.75 -43.50
C ASP A 94 24.51 5.09 -42.80
N GLY A 95 23.73 4.07 -42.38
CA GLY A 95 22.44 4.21 -41.70
C GLY A 95 21.26 4.43 -42.64
N GLU A 96 21.45 4.25 -43.96
CA GLU A 96 20.35 4.32 -44.93
C GLU A 96 19.54 3.03 -44.90
N ILE A 97 18.22 3.13 -44.96
CA ILE A 97 17.28 2.02 -44.98
C ILE A 97 17.27 1.38 -46.40
N LEU A 98 17.90 0.22 -46.51
CA LEU A 98 17.91 -0.58 -47.75
C LEU A 98 16.57 -1.28 -47.96
N TYR A 99 15.94 -1.71 -46.88
CA TYR A 99 14.65 -2.39 -46.89
C TYR A 99 13.86 -2.02 -45.65
N SER A 100 12.56 -1.78 -45.81
CA SER A 100 11.58 -1.70 -44.72
C SER A 100 10.31 -2.43 -45.16
N SER A 101 9.65 -3.09 -44.21
CA SER A 101 8.28 -3.58 -44.40
C SER A 101 7.28 -2.45 -44.69
N GLU A 102 7.64 -1.20 -44.36
CA GLU A 102 6.95 0.02 -44.76
C GLU A 102 7.72 0.73 -45.87
N LYS A 103 7.27 0.58 -47.12
CA LYS A 103 7.98 1.05 -48.32
C LYS A 103 8.32 2.55 -48.31
N ALA A 104 7.51 3.36 -47.63
CA ALA A 104 7.72 4.81 -47.57
C ALA A 104 8.99 5.21 -46.79
N GLU A 105 9.57 4.30 -46.03
CA GLU A 105 10.77 4.54 -45.24
C GLU A 105 12.09 4.24 -45.97
N ILE A 106 12.04 3.49 -47.08
CA ILE A 106 13.22 3.08 -47.84
C ILE A 106 13.97 4.33 -48.35
N GLY A 107 15.27 4.37 -48.16
CA GLY A 107 16.14 5.46 -48.54
C GLY A 107 16.29 6.55 -47.44
N ASN A 108 15.50 6.52 -46.37
CA ASN A 108 15.71 7.38 -45.23
C ASN A 108 17.01 7.02 -44.48
N ILE A 109 17.68 7.99 -43.90
CA ILE A 109 18.95 7.79 -43.20
C ILE A 109 18.77 8.01 -41.68
N ASN A 110 19.10 7.01 -40.91
CA ASN A 110 19.16 7.10 -39.46
C ASN A 110 20.49 7.69 -39.00
N LYS A 111 20.50 8.98 -38.63
CA LYS A 111 21.66 9.71 -38.10
C LYS A 111 21.63 9.92 -36.61
N LYS A 112 20.77 9.23 -35.90
CA LYS A 112 20.63 9.37 -34.44
C LYS A 112 21.90 8.89 -33.72
N THR A 113 22.20 9.56 -32.62
CA THR A 113 23.40 9.29 -31.81
C THR A 113 23.52 7.84 -31.38
N TYR A 114 22.42 7.20 -30.97
CA TYR A 114 22.42 5.80 -30.58
C TYR A 114 22.83 4.84 -31.71
N PHE A 115 22.43 5.14 -32.95
CA PHE A 115 22.80 4.31 -34.12
C PHE A 115 24.30 4.35 -34.37
N VAL A 116 24.87 5.57 -34.38
CA VAL A 116 26.30 5.78 -34.66
C VAL A 116 27.20 5.35 -33.48
N GLU A 117 26.77 5.64 -32.25
CA GLU A 117 27.62 5.43 -31.08
C GLU A 117 27.50 4.05 -30.45
N LEU A 118 26.37 3.37 -30.62
CA LEU A 118 26.13 2.06 -30.04
C LEU A 118 26.03 0.99 -31.11
N VAL A 119 25.06 1.09 -32.03
CA VAL A 119 24.79 0.04 -33.02
C VAL A 119 25.96 -0.15 -33.97
N ALA A 120 26.50 0.93 -34.53
CA ALA A 120 27.65 0.86 -35.44
C ALA A 120 28.94 0.37 -34.76
N LYS A 121 29.02 0.40 -33.44
CA LYS A 121 30.12 -0.19 -32.65
C LYS A 121 29.91 -1.63 -32.24
N GLY A 122 28.84 -2.25 -32.73
CA GLY A 122 28.54 -3.67 -32.49
C GLY A 122 27.68 -3.93 -31.23
N HIS A 123 27.11 -2.89 -30.61
CA HIS A 123 26.22 -3.07 -29.47
C HIS A 123 24.77 -3.25 -29.92
N ILE A 124 24.09 -4.21 -29.30
CA ILE A 124 22.65 -4.39 -29.48
C ILE A 124 21.92 -3.37 -28.62
N LEU A 125 20.96 -2.68 -29.22
CA LEU A 125 20.06 -1.78 -28.51
C LEU A 125 18.66 -2.35 -28.53
N ALA A 126 18.00 -2.46 -27.39
CA ALA A 126 16.61 -2.92 -27.29
C ALA A 126 15.83 -1.99 -26.35
N ASN A 127 14.74 -1.43 -26.87
CA ASN A 127 13.85 -0.54 -26.14
C ASN A 127 12.41 -1.02 -26.24
N MET A 128 11.63 -0.80 -25.19
CA MET A 128 10.20 -1.07 -25.20
C MET A 128 9.43 0.20 -25.53
N VAL A 129 8.60 0.13 -26.55
CA VAL A 129 7.68 1.20 -26.94
C VAL A 129 6.26 0.73 -26.66
N ARG A 130 5.53 1.51 -25.85
CA ARG A 130 4.13 1.24 -25.54
C ARG A 130 3.23 1.61 -26.69
N LYS A 131 2.10 0.94 -26.80
CA LYS A 131 1.03 1.31 -27.74
C LYS A 131 0.78 2.83 -27.70
N GLU A 132 0.70 3.45 -28.87
CA GLU A 132 0.56 4.91 -29.08
C GLU A 132 1.79 5.73 -28.61
N GLY A 133 2.86 5.06 -28.14
CA GLY A 133 4.16 5.68 -27.90
C GLY A 133 4.99 5.78 -29.17
N ASP A 134 5.95 6.69 -29.16
CA ASP A 134 6.86 6.89 -30.27
C ASP A 134 8.06 5.93 -30.20
N THR A 135 8.46 5.37 -31.35
CA THR A 135 9.73 4.63 -31.51
C THR A 135 10.92 5.61 -31.34
N GLU A 136 12.14 5.07 -31.27
CA GLU A 136 13.36 5.90 -31.26
C GLU A 136 13.42 6.89 -32.43
N GLU A 137 12.71 6.65 -33.52
CA GLU A 137 12.64 7.53 -34.69
C GLU A 137 11.43 8.46 -34.69
N GLY A 138 10.54 8.36 -33.68
CA GLY A 138 9.37 9.22 -33.53
C GLY A 138 8.15 8.76 -34.34
N THR A 139 8.04 7.44 -34.61
CA THR A 139 6.87 6.87 -35.27
C THR A 139 5.95 6.22 -34.22
N PRO A 140 4.65 6.57 -34.15
CA PRO A 140 3.72 5.97 -33.19
C PRO A 140 3.46 4.51 -33.52
N THR A 141 3.39 3.65 -32.49
CA THR A 141 3.14 2.22 -32.65
C THR A 141 1.69 1.86 -32.32
N PRO A 142 1.05 0.96 -33.11
CA PRO A 142 -0.30 0.48 -32.80
C PRO A 142 -0.31 -0.63 -31.72
N TYR A 143 0.85 -1.12 -31.34
CA TYR A 143 1.07 -2.24 -30.41
C TYR A 143 2.10 -1.89 -29.34
N ASP A 144 2.13 -2.67 -28.25
CA ASP A 144 3.28 -2.74 -27.37
C ASP A 144 4.37 -3.54 -28.09
N VAL A 145 5.50 -2.92 -28.40
CA VAL A 145 6.59 -3.55 -29.17
C VAL A 145 7.92 -3.43 -28.44
N VAL A 146 8.80 -4.38 -28.66
CA VAL A 146 10.21 -4.26 -28.34
C VAL A 146 10.95 -4.02 -29.65
N GLU A 147 11.47 -2.80 -29.78
CA GLU A 147 12.33 -2.35 -30.86
C GLU A 147 13.76 -2.80 -30.56
N THR A 148 14.36 -3.55 -31.47
CA THR A 148 15.73 -4.09 -31.29
C THR A 148 16.57 -3.85 -32.51
N TYR A 149 17.69 -3.14 -32.34
CA TYR A 149 18.73 -2.96 -33.34
C TYR A 149 19.83 -4.01 -33.14
N ILE A 150 20.10 -4.81 -34.18
CA ILE A 150 21.10 -5.88 -34.19
C ILE A 150 22.17 -5.51 -35.24
N PRO A 151 23.41 -5.19 -34.81
CA PRO A 151 24.48 -4.87 -35.76
C PRO A 151 24.89 -6.07 -36.58
N ILE A 152 25.13 -5.86 -37.87
CA ILE A 152 25.69 -6.85 -38.78
C ILE A 152 27.19 -6.60 -38.87
N MET A 153 27.98 -7.47 -38.22
CA MET A 153 29.42 -7.35 -38.13
C MET A 153 30.09 -8.44 -38.99
N LEU A 154 31.06 -8.06 -39.78
CA LEU A 154 31.92 -8.97 -40.51
C LEU A 154 33.38 -8.61 -40.23
N GLU A 155 34.17 -9.56 -39.71
CA GLU A 155 35.58 -9.32 -39.37
C GLU A 155 35.81 -8.04 -38.55
N ASN A 156 34.98 -7.81 -37.52
CA ASN A 156 34.98 -6.60 -36.70
C ASN A 156 34.64 -5.28 -37.45
N THR A 157 34.17 -5.37 -38.70
CA THR A 157 33.74 -4.21 -39.47
C THR A 157 32.21 -4.16 -39.50
N PHE A 158 31.64 -3.00 -39.20
CA PHE A 158 30.19 -2.77 -39.31
C PHE A 158 29.78 -2.77 -40.79
N LYS A 159 28.81 -3.60 -41.13
CA LYS A 159 28.27 -3.78 -42.48
C LYS A 159 26.83 -3.27 -42.62
N GLY A 160 26.21 -2.91 -41.53
CA GLY A 160 24.83 -2.44 -41.44
C GLY A 160 24.14 -2.96 -40.18
N ALA A 161 22.85 -2.76 -40.10
CA ALA A 161 22.05 -3.23 -38.99
C ALA A 161 20.74 -3.85 -39.46
N PHE A 162 20.26 -4.79 -38.69
CA PHE A 162 18.89 -5.30 -38.77
C PHE A 162 18.09 -4.76 -37.59
N GLU A 163 17.00 -4.12 -37.90
CA GLU A 163 16.05 -3.63 -36.89
C GLU A 163 14.78 -4.45 -36.95
N VAL A 164 14.30 -4.87 -35.79
CA VAL A 164 13.10 -5.68 -35.65
C VAL A 164 12.22 -5.19 -34.53
N TYR A 165 10.94 -5.17 -34.79
CA TYR A 165 9.88 -4.81 -33.84
C TYR A 165 9.08 -6.06 -33.49
N VAL A 166 9.32 -6.60 -32.32
CA VAL A 166 8.58 -7.77 -31.80
C VAL A 166 7.33 -7.27 -31.07
N ASN A 167 6.16 -7.78 -31.50
CA ASN A 167 4.90 -7.48 -30.83
C ASN A 167 4.81 -8.23 -29.50
N VAL A 168 4.74 -7.49 -28.38
CA VAL A 168 4.65 -8.03 -27.03
C VAL A 168 3.33 -7.67 -26.34
N SER A 169 2.33 -7.20 -27.10
CA SER A 169 1.04 -6.75 -26.56
C SER A 169 0.36 -7.82 -25.73
N GLU A 170 0.41 -9.08 -26.17
CA GLU A 170 -0.20 -10.21 -25.46
C GLU A 170 0.49 -10.46 -24.11
N GLN A 171 1.84 -10.46 -24.11
CA GLN A 171 2.64 -10.63 -22.90
C GLN A 171 2.37 -9.50 -21.90
N MET A 172 2.29 -8.26 -22.38
CA MET A 172 1.98 -7.10 -21.56
C MET A 172 0.55 -7.12 -21.01
N GLN A 173 -0.44 -7.53 -21.81
CA GLN A 173 -1.81 -7.70 -21.32
C GLN A 173 -1.89 -8.78 -20.24
N ARG A 174 -1.22 -9.93 -20.43
CA ARG A 174 -1.12 -10.99 -19.42
C ARG A 174 -0.45 -10.49 -18.14
N LEU A 175 0.67 -9.80 -18.26
CA LEU A 175 1.36 -9.18 -17.10
C LEU A 175 0.43 -8.22 -16.37
N ASN A 176 -0.23 -7.31 -17.08
CA ASN A 176 -1.16 -6.36 -16.51
C ASN A 176 -2.32 -7.06 -15.78
N ALA A 177 -2.91 -8.09 -16.38
CA ALA A 177 -3.99 -8.85 -15.77
C ALA A 177 -3.55 -9.60 -14.51
N LEU A 178 -2.38 -10.26 -14.55
CA LEU A 178 -1.82 -11.01 -13.43
C LEU A 178 -1.36 -10.10 -12.29
N PHE A 179 -0.94 -8.89 -12.60
CA PHE A 179 -0.38 -7.96 -11.62
C PHE A 179 -1.45 -7.05 -11.00
N TRP A 180 -2.23 -6.33 -11.83
CA TRP A 180 -3.14 -5.30 -11.34
C TRP A 180 -4.43 -5.84 -10.72
N ARG A 181 -4.97 -6.96 -11.22
CA ARG A 181 -6.20 -7.53 -10.65
C ARG A 181 -6.03 -7.98 -9.20
N PRO A 182 -5.05 -8.84 -8.84
CA PRO A 182 -4.81 -9.19 -7.44
C PRO A 182 -4.46 -7.98 -6.59
N TYR A 183 -3.63 -7.07 -7.12
CA TYR A 183 -3.23 -5.85 -6.42
C TYR A 183 -4.43 -5.00 -6.00
N ILE A 184 -5.39 -4.76 -6.89
CA ILE A 184 -6.62 -4.01 -6.59
C ILE A 184 -7.45 -4.73 -5.53
N ILE A 185 -7.62 -6.06 -5.65
CA ILE A 185 -8.39 -6.86 -4.69
C ILE A 185 -7.74 -6.78 -3.30
N PHE A 186 -6.44 -7.01 -3.18
CA PHE A 186 -5.72 -6.91 -1.91
C PHE A 186 -5.78 -5.50 -1.31
N SER A 187 -5.65 -4.47 -2.14
CA SER A 187 -5.78 -3.06 -1.71
C SER A 187 -7.15 -2.78 -1.11
N LEU A 188 -8.22 -3.24 -1.76
CA LEU A 188 -9.60 -3.08 -1.26
C LEU A 188 -9.80 -3.81 0.07
N VAL A 189 -9.33 -5.05 0.19
CA VAL A 189 -9.42 -5.83 1.43
C VAL A 189 -8.69 -5.12 2.57
N ILE A 190 -7.47 -4.64 2.32
CA ILE A 190 -6.69 -3.89 3.31
C ILE A 190 -7.40 -2.60 3.72
N CYS A 191 -7.95 -1.83 2.79
CA CYS A 191 -8.73 -0.63 3.09
C CYS A 191 -9.95 -0.94 3.97
N ILE A 192 -10.69 -2.00 3.67
CA ILE A 192 -11.84 -2.43 4.48
C ILE A 192 -11.40 -2.79 5.90
N LEU A 193 -10.31 -3.57 6.04
CA LEU A 193 -9.78 -3.95 7.35
C LEU A 193 -9.34 -2.72 8.17
N LEU A 194 -8.68 -1.76 7.54
CA LEU A 194 -8.28 -0.51 8.20
C LEU A 194 -9.50 0.29 8.68
N ILE A 195 -10.55 0.40 7.85
CA ILE A 195 -11.80 1.06 8.24
C ILE A 195 -12.43 0.35 9.43
N LEU A 196 -12.50 -0.98 9.43
CA LEU A 196 -13.04 -1.76 10.54
C LEU A 196 -12.23 -1.56 11.83
N ILE A 197 -10.90 -1.53 11.77
CA ILE A 197 -10.02 -1.25 12.91
C ILE A 197 -10.32 0.13 13.49
N VAL A 198 -10.44 1.15 12.65
CA VAL A 198 -10.75 2.53 13.08
C VAL A 198 -12.13 2.60 13.73
N VAL A 199 -13.17 2.02 13.10
CA VAL A 199 -14.53 2.01 13.64
C VAL A 199 -14.58 1.27 14.98
N PHE A 200 -13.92 0.12 15.08
CA PHE A 200 -13.83 -0.65 16.33
C PHE A 200 -13.13 0.15 17.42
N SER A 201 -12.02 0.80 17.09
CA SER A 201 -11.25 1.66 18.00
C SER A 201 -12.12 2.80 18.57
N LEU A 202 -12.85 3.50 17.71
CA LEU A 202 -13.75 4.60 18.13
C LEU A 202 -14.89 4.09 19.03
N ARG A 203 -15.45 2.91 18.73
CA ARG A 203 -16.49 2.30 19.59
C ARG A 203 -15.95 1.89 20.96
N MET A 204 -14.75 1.33 21.00
CA MET A 204 -14.10 0.96 22.27
C MET A 204 -13.79 2.17 23.14
N ASP A 205 -13.32 3.28 22.53
CA ASP A 205 -13.10 4.53 23.25
C ASP A 205 -14.38 5.09 23.86
N LYS A 206 -15.47 5.09 23.09
CA LYS A 206 -16.78 5.54 23.58
C LYS A 206 -17.27 4.68 24.76
N ALA A 207 -17.22 3.35 24.61
CA ALA A 207 -17.61 2.43 25.68
C ALA A 207 -16.72 2.55 26.94
N ALA A 208 -15.43 2.83 26.78
CA ALA A 208 -14.52 3.03 27.89
C ALA A 208 -14.87 4.31 28.68
N LYS A 209 -15.18 5.42 27.99
CA LYS A 209 -15.62 6.68 28.63
C LYS A 209 -16.96 6.53 29.36
N GLU A 210 -17.92 5.85 28.76
CA GLU A 210 -19.21 5.56 29.40
C GLU A 210 -19.04 4.76 30.72
N ARG A 211 -18.17 3.74 30.71
CA ARG A 211 -17.84 2.99 31.93
C ARG A 211 -17.15 3.83 33.00
N GLU A 212 -16.23 4.70 32.62
CA GLU A 212 -15.53 5.60 33.54
C GLU A 212 -16.52 6.57 34.22
N ASN A 213 -17.44 7.13 33.44
CA ASN A 213 -18.49 8.01 33.98
C ASN A 213 -19.42 7.27 34.98
N ILE A 214 -19.87 6.05 34.65
CA ILE A 214 -20.68 5.24 35.56
C ILE A 214 -19.93 4.90 36.84
N ILE A 215 -18.62 4.60 36.77
CA ILE A 215 -17.81 4.34 37.98
C ILE A 215 -17.72 5.57 38.87
N LEU A 216 -17.51 6.75 38.27
CA LEU A 216 -17.47 8.02 39.05
C LEU A 216 -18.81 8.30 39.71
N GLU A 217 -19.91 8.19 38.97
CA GLU A 217 -21.26 8.37 39.48
C GLU A 217 -21.59 7.39 40.63
N LEU A 218 -21.18 6.13 40.51
CA LEU A 218 -21.34 5.12 41.55
C LEU A 218 -20.47 5.44 42.80
N GLN A 219 -19.25 5.94 42.60
CA GLN A 219 -18.37 6.37 43.71
C GLN A 219 -18.96 7.56 44.46
N ASP A 220 -19.51 8.53 43.75
CA ASP A 220 -20.17 9.69 44.36
C ASP A 220 -21.41 9.25 45.14
N ALA A 221 -22.26 8.40 44.58
CA ALA A 221 -23.42 7.87 45.28
C ALA A 221 -23.06 7.05 46.53
N LEU A 222 -21.96 6.29 46.47
CA LEU A 222 -21.46 5.56 47.66
C LEU A 222 -20.88 6.48 48.73
N ALA A 223 -20.33 7.63 48.35
CA ALA A 223 -19.82 8.64 49.29
C ALA A 223 -20.93 9.37 50.03
N GLU A 224 -22.13 9.49 49.42
CA GLU A 224 -23.31 10.08 50.08
C GLU A 224 -23.92 9.17 51.15
N VAL A 225 -23.62 7.87 51.12
CA VAL A 225 -24.10 6.93 52.15
C VAL A 225 -23.27 7.12 53.42
N ILE A 226 -23.72 8.03 54.29
CA ILE A 226 -23.12 8.25 55.60
C ILE A 226 -23.46 7.09 56.51
N THR A 227 -22.53 6.17 56.71
CA THR A 227 -22.67 5.04 57.64
C THR A 227 -21.66 5.17 58.77
N LEU A 228 -22.16 5.12 60.00
CA LEU A 228 -21.29 5.00 61.17
C LEU A 228 -20.58 3.64 61.19
N ARG A 229 -19.30 3.63 60.90
CA ARG A 229 -18.46 2.43 60.95
C ARG A 229 -17.30 2.62 61.91
N GLY A 230 -17.13 1.63 62.77
CA GLY A 230 -15.98 1.58 63.68
C GLY A 230 -16.31 1.89 65.13
N ILE A 231 -15.27 2.12 65.94
CA ILE A 231 -15.38 2.43 67.35
C ILE A 231 -15.47 3.93 67.52
N ILE A 232 -16.57 4.41 68.11
CA ILE A 232 -16.76 5.83 68.39
C ILE A 232 -16.16 6.13 69.82
N PRO A 233 -15.11 6.94 69.93
CA PRO A 233 -14.51 7.25 71.21
C PRO A 233 -15.42 8.19 72.07
N ILE A 234 -15.92 7.68 73.17
CA ILE A 234 -16.79 8.44 74.07
C ILE A 234 -16.11 8.70 75.40
N CYS A 235 -16.38 9.85 76.01
CA CYS A 235 -15.91 10.13 77.35
C CYS A 235 -16.62 9.24 78.36
N ALA A 236 -15.86 8.58 79.22
CA ALA A 236 -16.43 7.68 80.25
C ALA A 236 -17.33 8.42 81.23
N SER A 237 -17.04 9.71 81.53
CA SER A 237 -17.79 10.52 82.49
C SER A 237 -19.00 11.22 81.84
N CYS A 238 -18.77 12.11 80.84
CA CYS A 238 -19.82 12.99 80.32
C CYS A 238 -20.48 12.45 79.02
N LYS A 239 -20.05 11.28 78.53
CA LYS A 239 -20.56 10.58 77.33
C LYS A 239 -20.48 11.36 76.01
N LYS A 240 -19.71 12.48 75.97
CA LYS A 240 -19.44 13.18 74.72
C LYS A 240 -18.58 12.34 73.80
N VAL A 241 -18.78 12.51 72.51
CA VAL A 241 -18.01 11.88 71.45
C VAL A 241 -16.84 12.76 71.02
N ARG A 242 -15.65 12.20 70.86
CA ARG A 242 -14.50 12.90 70.31
C ARG A 242 -14.44 12.67 68.79
N ASP A 243 -14.45 13.74 68.01
CA ASP A 243 -14.26 13.71 66.60
C ASP A 243 -12.78 13.50 66.20
N ASP A 244 -12.50 13.28 64.90
CA ASP A 244 -11.16 13.06 64.38
C ASP A 244 -10.24 14.29 64.55
N LYS A 245 -10.80 15.50 64.79
CA LYS A 245 -10.06 16.75 65.03
C LYS A 245 -9.77 16.95 66.49
N GLY A 246 -10.28 16.05 67.38
CA GLY A 246 -10.05 16.10 68.83
C GLY A 246 -11.09 16.90 69.61
N TYR A 247 -12.14 17.45 69.01
CA TYR A 247 -13.21 18.16 69.68
C TYR A 247 -14.24 17.21 70.32
N TRP A 248 -14.85 17.65 71.43
CA TRP A 248 -15.85 16.87 72.11
C TRP A 248 -17.25 17.44 71.88
N SER A 249 -18.16 16.69 71.24
CA SER A 249 -19.56 17.04 70.99
C SER A 249 -20.53 16.11 71.69
N GLN A 250 -21.79 16.50 71.80
CA GLN A 250 -22.84 15.63 72.32
C GLN A 250 -23.04 14.45 71.30
N ILE A 251 -23.33 13.29 71.87
CA ILE A 251 -23.48 12.06 71.03
C ILE A 251 -24.59 12.22 69.99
N GLU A 252 -25.67 12.89 70.31
CA GLU A 252 -26.81 13.18 69.49
C GLU A 252 -26.40 14.06 68.29
N SER A 253 -25.61 15.08 68.54
CA SER A 253 -25.09 15.97 67.51
C SER A 253 -24.15 15.20 66.56
N TYR A 254 -23.22 14.43 67.14
CA TYR A 254 -22.27 13.62 66.35
C TYR A 254 -22.98 12.62 65.45
N ILE A 255 -23.95 11.87 65.98
CA ILE A 255 -24.69 10.88 65.21
C ILE A 255 -25.55 11.54 64.12
N ARG A 256 -26.18 12.70 64.38
CA ARG A 256 -26.93 13.46 63.39
C ARG A 256 -26.01 13.92 62.23
N ASP A 257 -24.84 14.37 62.56
CA ASP A 257 -23.88 14.88 61.56
C ASP A 257 -23.21 13.76 60.74
N HIS A 258 -23.28 12.49 61.21
CA HIS A 258 -22.59 11.35 60.60
C HIS A 258 -23.54 10.19 60.23
N SER A 259 -24.86 10.40 60.33
CA SER A 259 -25.86 9.43 59.89
C SER A 259 -27.20 10.14 59.61
N GLU A 260 -28.13 9.44 59.02
CA GLU A 260 -29.54 9.90 58.81
C GLU A 260 -30.40 9.75 60.05
N ALA A 261 -29.84 9.42 61.20
CA ALA A 261 -30.58 9.19 62.43
C ALA A 261 -30.93 10.51 63.15
N ASP A 262 -32.21 10.73 63.47
CA ASP A 262 -32.72 11.80 64.30
C ASP A 262 -33.07 11.29 65.71
N PHE A 263 -32.86 12.14 66.70
CA PHE A 263 -33.13 11.86 68.07
C PHE A 263 -34.42 12.52 68.53
N SER A 264 -35.33 11.72 69.09
CA SER A 264 -36.46 12.22 69.89
C SER A 264 -36.17 12.04 71.33
N HIS A 265 -36.66 13.01 72.16
CA HIS A 265 -36.46 12.99 73.59
C HIS A 265 -37.68 12.38 74.29
N GLY A 266 -37.41 11.50 75.21
CA GLY A 266 -38.39 10.86 76.09
C GLY A 266 -37.80 10.72 77.50
N ILE A 267 -38.64 10.52 78.52
CA ILE A 267 -38.24 10.27 79.89
C ILE A 267 -38.49 8.79 80.21
N SER A 268 -37.45 8.06 80.57
CA SER A 268 -37.60 6.64 80.94
C SER A 268 -38.40 6.55 82.27
N PRO A 269 -39.10 5.47 82.51
CA PRO A 269 -39.89 5.28 83.75
C PRO A 269 -39.05 5.46 85.00
N GLU A 270 -37.78 5.07 84.97
CA GLU A 270 -36.86 5.24 86.08
C GLU A 270 -36.50 6.70 86.37
N CYS A 271 -36.28 7.44 85.25
CA CYS A 271 -36.01 8.91 85.37
C CYS A 271 -37.26 9.70 85.75
N ALA A 272 -38.43 9.28 85.25
CA ALA A 272 -39.70 9.88 85.61
C ALA A 272 -39.94 9.79 87.16
N LYS A 273 -39.73 8.61 87.73
CA LYS A 273 -39.84 8.43 89.21
C LYS A 273 -38.85 9.28 90.01
N LYS A 274 -37.65 9.51 89.46
CA LYS A 274 -36.65 10.34 90.13
C LYS A 274 -36.92 11.86 90.00
N LEU A 275 -37.45 12.29 88.88
CA LEU A 275 -37.70 13.72 88.59
C LEU A 275 -39.07 14.16 89.10
N TYR A 276 -40.03 13.25 89.21
CA TYR A 276 -41.37 13.52 89.59
C TYR A 276 -41.85 12.48 90.65
N PRO A 277 -41.27 12.43 91.85
CA PRO A 277 -41.56 11.38 92.85
C PRO A 277 -43.00 11.38 93.31
N ASP A 278 -43.71 12.53 93.20
CA ASP A 278 -45.09 12.72 93.63
C ASP A 278 -46.15 12.44 92.56
N LEU A 279 -45.74 12.02 91.32
CA LEU A 279 -46.66 11.57 90.29
C LEU A 279 -46.82 10.06 90.36
N GLU A 280 -47.79 9.60 91.15
CA GLU A 280 -48.26 8.22 91.09
C GLU A 280 -48.85 7.94 89.71
N THR A 281 -48.25 7.01 88.95
CA THR A 281 -48.80 6.49 87.72
C THR A 281 -49.66 5.28 88.02
#